data_5a2dc885d3e5882703226dfc85b9caea
#
_entry.id   5a2dc885d3e5882703226dfc85b9caea
#
_cell.length_a   1.000
_cell.length_b   1.000
_cell.length_c   1.000
_cell.angle_alpha   90.00
_cell.angle_beta   90.00
_cell.angle_gamma   90.00
#
_symmetry.space_group_name_H-M   'P 1'
#
loop_
_entity.id
_entity.type
_entity.pdbx_description
1 polymer ?
#
loop_
_entity_poly.entity_id
_entity_poly.type
_entity_poly.pdbx_seq_one_letter_code
_entity_poly.pdbx_strand_id
1 'polypeptide(L)'
;TRFEDLIAMNALYRPGPIAYIPEFIDRKHGRKEVTYDLPEMQEYLEDTYGIAVYQEQLMLLSQKLADFTKGDADVLRKAMGKKDRATLDKMKGKFMEGTAAKGLNKKICEKVWTDWEAFAQYAFNKSHSTCYAFVAYQTAYLKAHYPAEYMAANLTNELGDIKKITAFMEETRRMGLSVLGPDVNESIRTFNVNKQGQIRFGLAGVKGAGDAAVESIIEEREKNGPYRDIFDFITRVNLRTVNKKTL
;
A
#
# COMPACT_ATOMS: atom_id res chain seq x y z
N THR A 1 8.17 -1.27 -16.01
CA THR A 1 7.30 -1.83 -14.96
C THR A 1 5.93 -1.23 -15.11
N ARG A 2 4.89 -2.05 -15.16
CA ARG A 2 3.50 -1.64 -15.33
C ARG A 2 2.86 -1.49 -13.96
N PHE A 3 1.79 -0.69 -13.86
CA PHE A 3 1.05 -0.54 -12.60
C PHE A 3 0.33 -1.84 -12.21
N GLU A 4 -0.13 -2.61 -13.19
CA GLU A 4 -0.72 -3.94 -13.03
C GLU A 4 0.22 -4.92 -12.32
N ASP A 5 1.53 -4.81 -12.54
CA ASP A 5 2.53 -5.62 -11.83
C ASP A 5 2.54 -5.31 -10.31
N LEU A 6 2.40 -4.03 -9.95
CA LEU A 6 2.33 -3.64 -8.54
C LEU A 6 1.06 -4.17 -7.88
N ILE A 7 -0.08 -4.14 -8.59
CA ILE A 7 -1.33 -4.74 -8.14
C ILE A 7 -1.15 -6.23 -7.91
N ALA A 8 -0.53 -6.95 -8.86
CA ALA A 8 -0.28 -8.38 -8.73
C ALA A 8 0.68 -8.71 -7.58
N MET A 9 1.76 -7.95 -7.41
CA MET A 9 2.70 -8.16 -6.30
C MET A 9 2.05 -7.97 -4.94
N ASN A 10 1.18 -6.98 -4.78
CA ASN A 10 0.42 -6.78 -3.55
C ASN A 10 -0.50 -7.99 -3.22
N ALA A 11 -1.02 -8.66 -4.23
CA ALA A 11 -1.81 -9.88 -4.07
C ALA A 11 -0.94 -11.13 -3.80
N LEU A 12 0.24 -11.24 -4.43
CA LEU A 12 1.11 -12.41 -4.38
C LEU A 12 2.07 -12.41 -3.19
N TYR A 13 2.49 -11.24 -2.66
CA TYR A 13 3.45 -11.15 -1.57
C TYR A 13 2.82 -11.51 -0.22
N ARG A 14 2.42 -12.77 -0.09
CA ARG A 14 1.79 -13.35 1.11
C ARG A 14 2.19 -14.82 1.24
N PRO A 15 2.20 -15.39 2.47
CA PRO A 15 2.42 -16.83 2.65
C PRO A 15 1.48 -17.66 1.77
N GLY A 16 2.03 -18.60 1.02
CA GLY A 16 1.37 -19.40 0.00
C GLY A 16 1.60 -18.83 -1.40
N PRO A 17 0.92 -17.77 -1.85
CA PRO A 17 1.06 -17.24 -3.21
C PRO A 17 2.45 -16.69 -3.56
N ILE A 18 3.28 -16.36 -2.58
CA ILE A 18 4.66 -15.90 -2.78
C ILE A 18 5.50 -16.87 -3.65
N ALA A 19 5.16 -18.15 -3.65
CA ALA A 19 5.82 -19.15 -4.48
C ALA A 19 5.63 -18.93 -5.99
N TYR A 20 4.60 -18.18 -6.39
CA TYR A 20 4.34 -17.85 -7.79
C TYR A 20 5.11 -16.63 -8.30
N ILE A 21 5.72 -15.84 -7.41
CA ILE A 21 6.45 -14.62 -7.80
C ILE A 21 7.61 -14.90 -8.75
N PRO A 22 8.48 -15.90 -8.54
CA PRO A 22 9.55 -16.19 -9.49
C PRO A 22 9.03 -16.49 -10.89
N GLU A 23 7.98 -17.31 -11.01
CA GLU A 23 7.35 -17.61 -12.30
C GLU A 23 6.73 -16.36 -12.95
N PHE A 24 6.04 -15.54 -12.18
CA PHE A 24 5.48 -14.28 -12.64
C PHE A 24 6.59 -13.37 -13.23
N ILE A 25 7.71 -13.26 -12.54
CA ILE A 25 8.86 -12.48 -12.99
C ILE A 25 9.47 -13.05 -14.27
N ASP A 26 9.62 -14.38 -14.35
CA ASP A 26 10.20 -15.04 -15.53
C ASP A 26 9.34 -14.87 -16.77
N ARG A 27 8.02 -15.02 -16.63
CA ARG A 27 7.06 -14.80 -17.72
C ARG A 27 7.02 -13.32 -18.14
N LYS A 28 7.00 -12.39 -17.19
CA LYS A 28 7.05 -10.95 -17.45
C LYS A 28 8.27 -10.55 -18.28
N HIS A 29 9.44 -11.14 -18.00
CA HIS A 29 10.69 -10.82 -18.68
C HIS A 29 11.00 -11.70 -19.88
N GLY A 30 10.05 -12.55 -20.31
CA GLY A 30 10.20 -13.43 -21.45
C GLY A 30 11.19 -14.58 -21.25
N ARG A 31 11.61 -14.86 -20.02
CA ARG A 31 12.47 -16.01 -19.69
C ARG A 31 11.70 -17.33 -19.68
N LYS A 32 10.40 -17.24 -19.46
CA LYS A 32 9.46 -18.38 -19.59
C LYS A 32 8.31 -17.95 -20.47
N GLU A 33 7.86 -18.85 -21.35
CA GLU A 33 6.73 -18.61 -22.24
C GLU A 33 5.43 -18.45 -21.44
N VAL A 34 4.60 -17.49 -21.85
CA VAL A 34 3.24 -17.32 -21.29
C VAL A 34 2.32 -18.26 -22.06
N THR A 35 1.76 -19.23 -21.36
CA THR A 35 0.84 -20.23 -21.92
C THR A 35 -0.52 -20.16 -21.25
N TYR A 36 -1.55 -20.53 -21.98
CA TYR A 36 -2.93 -20.59 -21.51
C TYR A 36 -3.47 -22.00 -21.81
N ASP A 37 -4.16 -22.61 -20.86
CA ASP A 37 -4.77 -23.91 -21.05
C ASP A 37 -5.85 -23.93 -22.16
N LEU A 38 -6.58 -22.81 -22.25
CA LEU A 38 -7.56 -22.55 -23.33
C LEU A 38 -7.29 -21.13 -23.86
N PRO A 39 -7.39 -20.92 -25.20
CA PRO A 39 -7.18 -19.59 -25.81
C PRO A 39 -8.08 -18.52 -25.22
N GLU A 40 -9.30 -18.87 -24.83
CA GLU A 40 -10.30 -17.96 -24.23
C GLU A 40 -9.86 -17.39 -22.88
N MET A 41 -8.88 -18.01 -22.23
CA MET A 41 -8.35 -17.54 -20.93
C MET A 41 -7.41 -16.36 -21.09
N GLN A 42 -6.85 -16.14 -22.26
CA GLN A 42 -5.89 -15.06 -22.50
C GLN A 42 -6.46 -13.70 -22.15
N GLU A 43 -7.67 -13.41 -22.61
CA GLU A 43 -8.36 -12.11 -22.36
C GLU A 43 -8.35 -11.68 -20.89
N TYR A 44 -8.40 -12.64 -19.97
CA TYR A 44 -8.51 -12.38 -18.52
C TYR A 44 -7.23 -12.60 -17.74
N LEU A 45 -6.25 -13.30 -18.33
CA LEU A 45 -5.00 -13.65 -17.64
C LEU A 45 -3.76 -12.95 -18.22
N GLU A 46 -3.88 -12.22 -19.35
CA GLU A 46 -2.71 -11.57 -19.97
C GLU A 46 -2.05 -10.54 -19.06
N ASP A 47 -2.82 -9.76 -18.28
CA ASP A 47 -2.30 -8.78 -17.32
C ASP A 47 -1.47 -9.43 -16.20
N THR A 48 -1.66 -10.69 -15.95
CA THR A 48 -0.95 -11.49 -14.94
C THR A 48 -0.09 -12.59 -15.55
N TYR A 49 0.28 -12.44 -16.83
CA TYR A 49 1.17 -13.35 -17.56
C TYR A 49 0.72 -14.81 -17.51
N GLY A 50 -0.59 -15.05 -17.62
CA GLY A 50 -1.19 -16.39 -17.59
C GLY A 50 -1.32 -17.01 -16.20
N ILE A 51 -1.02 -16.29 -15.15
CA ILE A 51 -1.15 -16.76 -13.76
C ILE A 51 -2.46 -16.24 -13.16
N ALA A 52 -3.28 -17.13 -12.61
CA ALA A 52 -4.45 -16.72 -11.84
C ALA A 52 -4.01 -16.08 -10.51
N VAL A 53 -4.44 -14.86 -10.25
CA VAL A 53 -4.10 -14.05 -9.06
C VAL A 53 -5.35 -13.57 -8.34
N TYR A 54 -6.39 -13.19 -9.08
CA TYR A 54 -7.56 -12.51 -8.54
C TYR A 54 -8.83 -13.34 -8.59
N GLN A 55 -9.68 -13.18 -7.58
CA GLN A 55 -11.02 -13.78 -7.55
C GLN A 55 -11.85 -13.38 -8.77
N GLU A 56 -11.72 -12.14 -9.22
CA GLU A 56 -12.41 -11.59 -10.36
C GLU A 56 -12.04 -12.31 -11.67
N GLN A 57 -10.79 -12.75 -11.83
CA GLN A 57 -10.38 -13.56 -12.99
C GLN A 57 -11.16 -14.87 -13.04
N LEU A 58 -11.29 -15.54 -11.89
CA LEU A 58 -12.05 -16.78 -11.80
C LEU A 58 -13.53 -16.58 -12.13
N MET A 59 -14.13 -15.49 -11.61
CA MET A 59 -15.53 -15.17 -11.88
C MET A 59 -15.76 -14.91 -13.37
N LEU A 60 -14.89 -14.15 -14.02
CA LEU A 60 -15.00 -13.83 -15.45
C LEU A 60 -14.74 -15.06 -16.33
N LEU A 61 -13.75 -15.87 -15.98
CA LEU A 61 -13.46 -17.11 -16.68
C LEU A 61 -14.60 -18.14 -16.56
N SER A 62 -15.25 -18.25 -15.41
CA SER A 62 -16.42 -19.15 -15.27
C SER A 62 -17.59 -18.70 -16.17
N GLN A 63 -17.80 -17.39 -16.32
CA GLN A 63 -18.79 -16.87 -17.25
C GLN A 63 -18.38 -17.13 -18.72
N LYS A 64 -17.12 -16.88 -19.08
CA LYS A 64 -16.62 -17.04 -20.44
C LYS A 64 -16.61 -18.50 -20.89
N LEU A 65 -16.11 -19.42 -20.05
CA LEU A 65 -15.91 -20.82 -20.41
C LEU A 65 -17.17 -21.68 -20.26
N ALA A 66 -18.03 -21.36 -19.29
CA ALA A 66 -19.14 -22.22 -18.93
C ALA A 66 -20.50 -21.52 -18.86
N ASP A 67 -20.62 -20.30 -19.40
CA ASP A 67 -21.83 -19.47 -19.37
C ASP A 67 -22.46 -19.29 -17.99
N PHE A 68 -21.62 -19.20 -16.96
CA PHE A 68 -22.11 -18.86 -15.63
C PHE A 68 -22.76 -17.47 -15.65
N THR A 69 -23.89 -17.33 -15.00
CA THR A 69 -24.43 -16.01 -14.70
C THR A 69 -23.54 -15.27 -13.70
N LYS A 70 -23.69 -13.97 -13.57
CA LYS A 70 -22.99 -13.19 -12.54
C LYS A 70 -23.26 -13.72 -11.12
N GLY A 71 -24.51 -14.21 -10.88
CA GLY A 71 -24.89 -14.84 -9.63
C GLY A 71 -24.16 -16.17 -9.39
N ASP A 72 -24.06 -17.02 -10.41
CA ASP A 72 -23.32 -18.27 -10.31
C ASP A 72 -21.83 -18.03 -10.02
N ALA A 73 -21.22 -17.07 -10.71
CA ALA A 73 -19.83 -16.71 -10.50
C ALA A 73 -19.57 -16.21 -9.06
N ASP A 74 -20.51 -15.45 -8.48
CA ASP A 74 -20.39 -15.00 -7.09
C ASP A 74 -20.60 -16.15 -6.09
N VAL A 75 -21.52 -17.07 -6.37
CA VAL A 75 -21.68 -18.31 -5.59
C VAL A 75 -20.40 -19.13 -5.63
N LEU A 76 -19.80 -19.32 -6.80
CA LEU A 76 -18.52 -20.03 -6.96
C LEU A 76 -17.42 -19.36 -6.12
N ARG A 77 -17.24 -18.04 -6.24
CA ARG A 77 -16.27 -17.27 -5.46
C ARG A 77 -16.45 -17.46 -3.95
N LYS A 78 -17.70 -17.38 -3.48
CA LYS A 78 -18.03 -17.56 -2.05
C LYS A 78 -17.76 -18.99 -1.57
N ALA A 79 -18.14 -19.99 -2.39
CA ALA A 79 -17.93 -21.40 -2.06
C ALA A 79 -16.44 -21.73 -1.97
N MET A 80 -15.63 -21.20 -2.88
CA MET A 80 -14.18 -21.34 -2.85
C MET A 80 -13.57 -20.68 -1.61
N GLY A 81 -13.93 -19.45 -1.30
CA GLY A 81 -13.43 -18.72 -0.13
C GLY A 81 -13.78 -19.41 1.20
N LYS A 82 -14.96 -20.04 1.28
CA LYS A 82 -15.43 -20.76 2.47
C LYS A 82 -15.06 -22.24 2.50
N LYS A 83 -14.46 -22.75 1.41
CA LYS A 83 -14.16 -24.19 1.21
C LYS A 83 -15.40 -25.10 1.32
N ASP A 84 -16.53 -24.60 0.83
CA ASP A 84 -17.81 -25.31 0.83
C ASP A 84 -17.82 -26.40 -0.27
N ARG A 85 -17.43 -27.61 0.10
CA ARG A 85 -17.31 -28.76 -0.77
C ARG A 85 -18.63 -29.10 -1.50
N ALA A 86 -19.75 -29.07 -0.79
CA ALA A 86 -21.04 -29.43 -1.38
C ALA A 86 -21.46 -28.45 -2.49
N THR A 87 -21.24 -27.16 -2.27
CA THR A 87 -21.48 -26.13 -3.30
C THR A 87 -20.48 -26.24 -4.44
N LEU A 88 -19.19 -26.49 -4.16
CA LEU A 88 -18.17 -26.66 -5.18
C LEU A 88 -18.44 -27.84 -6.10
N ASP A 89 -18.89 -28.98 -5.58
CA ASP A 89 -19.23 -30.16 -6.40
C ASP A 89 -20.39 -29.86 -7.37
N LYS A 90 -21.43 -29.16 -6.91
CA LYS A 90 -22.51 -28.68 -7.78
C LYS A 90 -22.02 -27.73 -8.86
N MET A 91 -21.17 -26.78 -8.49
CA MET A 91 -20.61 -25.80 -9.43
C MET A 91 -19.69 -26.49 -10.45
N LYS A 92 -18.93 -27.52 -10.04
CA LYS A 92 -18.13 -28.33 -10.95
C LYS A 92 -19.00 -29.01 -12.01
N GLY A 93 -20.10 -29.65 -11.61
CA GLY A 93 -21.04 -30.25 -12.54
C GLY A 93 -21.54 -29.23 -13.56
N LYS A 94 -22.03 -28.10 -13.11
CA LYS A 94 -22.49 -26.97 -13.95
C LYS A 94 -21.40 -26.46 -14.88
N PHE A 95 -20.16 -26.32 -14.39
CA PHE A 95 -19.02 -25.89 -15.18
C PHE A 95 -18.72 -26.89 -16.30
N MET A 96 -18.67 -28.18 -15.99
CA MET A 96 -18.41 -29.22 -16.99
C MET A 96 -19.52 -29.31 -18.04
N GLU A 97 -20.77 -29.12 -17.66
CA GLU A 97 -21.90 -29.06 -18.59
C GLU A 97 -21.79 -27.85 -19.53
N GLY A 98 -21.52 -26.65 -18.98
CA GLY A 98 -21.37 -25.44 -19.76
C GLY A 98 -20.19 -25.48 -20.73
N THR A 99 -19.04 -25.99 -20.29
CA THR A 99 -17.85 -26.14 -21.15
C THR A 99 -18.08 -27.18 -22.26
N ALA A 100 -18.80 -28.29 -21.97
CA ALA A 100 -19.17 -29.28 -22.95
C ALA A 100 -20.13 -28.72 -24.03
N ALA A 101 -21.10 -27.89 -23.62
CA ALA A 101 -22.01 -27.21 -24.54
C ALA A 101 -21.28 -26.29 -25.53
N LYS A 102 -20.11 -25.75 -25.13
CA LYS A 102 -19.21 -24.93 -25.97
C LYS A 102 -18.22 -25.75 -26.78
N GLY A 103 -18.24 -27.09 -26.66
CA GLY A 103 -17.32 -27.97 -27.37
C GLY A 103 -15.86 -27.92 -26.87
N LEU A 104 -15.62 -27.41 -25.65
CA LEU A 104 -14.29 -27.35 -25.08
C LEU A 104 -13.79 -28.74 -24.68
N ASN A 105 -12.45 -28.89 -24.69
CA ASN A 105 -11.84 -30.18 -24.37
C ASN A 105 -12.06 -30.55 -22.90
N LYS A 106 -12.76 -31.65 -22.65
CA LYS A 106 -13.13 -32.10 -21.30
C LYS A 106 -11.94 -32.25 -20.35
N LYS A 107 -10.83 -32.87 -20.81
CA LYS A 107 -9.65 -33.10 -19.97
C LYS A 107 -8.99 -31.76 -19.56
N ILE A 108 -8.96 -30.78 -20.48
CA ILE A 108 -8.43 -29.46 -20.19
C ILE A 108 -9.34 -28.74 -19.19
N CYS A 109 -10.65 -28.81 -19.37
CA CYS A 109 -11.60 -28.20 -18.43
C CYS A 109 -11.55 -28.81 -17.01
N GLU A 110 -11.36 -30.12 -16.91
CA GLU A 110 -11.14 -30.80 -15.63
C GLU A 110 -9.86 -30.32 -14.94
N LYS A 111 -8.75 -30.14 -15.70
CA LYS A 111 -7.50 -29.58 -15.20
C LYS A 111 -7.72 -28.14 -14.71
N VAL A 112 -8.33 -27.29 -15.54
CA VAL A 112 -8.62 -25.89 -15.18
C VAL A 112 -9.42 -25.79 -13.87
N TRP A 113 -10.44 -26.65 -13.72
CA TRP A 113 -11.21 -26.69 -12.46
C TRP A 113 -10.34 -27.08 -11.27
N THR A 114 -9.50 -28.10 -11.42
CA THR A 114 -8.60 -28.57 -10.35
C THR A 114 -7.60 -27.46 -9.94
N ASP A 115 -7.06 -26.76 -10.94
CA ASP A 115 -6.17 -25.61 -10.70
C ASP A 115 -6.90 -24.48 -9.96
N TRP A 116 -8.17 -24.24 -10.29
CA TRP A 116 -9.01 -23.27 -9.58
C TRP A 116 -9.30 -23.66 -8.12
N GLU A 117 -9.55 -24.93 -7.85
CA GLU A 117 -9.72 -25.42 -6.46
C GLU A 117 -8.45 -25.20 -5.63
N ALA A 118 -7.29 -25.41 -6.19
CA ALA A 118 -6.02 -25.12 -5.54
C ALA A 118 -5.80 -23.60 -5.36
N PHE A 119 -6.05 -22.83 -6.43
CA PHE A 119 -5.94 -21.38 -6.44
C PHE A 119 -6.88 -20.68 -5.44
N ALA A 120 -8.08 -21.20 -5.26
CA ALA A 120 -9.10 -20.61 -4.38
C ALA A 120 -8.64 -20.43 -2.92
N GLN A 121 -7.62 -21.17 -2.49
CA GLN A 121 -7.07 -21.06 -1.14
C GLN A 121 -6.37 -19.71 -0.88
N TYR A 122 -5.94 -19.02 -1.93
CA TYR A 122 -5.18 -17.77 -1.87
C TYR A 122 -5.61 -16.70 -2.87
N ALA A 123 -6.67 -16.92 -3.63
CA ALA A 123 -7.26 -15.91 -4.50
C ALA A 123 -7.50 -14.58 -3.79
N PHE A 124 -7.12 -13.48 -4.43
CA PHE A 124 -7.18 -12.15 -3.82
C PHE A 124 -8.21 -11.26 -4.50
N ASN A 125 -8.82 -10.35 -3.75
CA ASN A 125 -9.71 -9.36 -4.33
C ASN A 125 -8.90 -8.29 -5.11
N LYS A 126 -9.15 -8.14 -6.41
CA LYS A 126 -8.42 -7.22 -7.28
C LYS A 126 -8.64 -5.76 -6.85
N SER A 127 -9.85 -5.39 -6.45
CA SER A 127 -10.17 -4.02 -6.04
C SER A 127 -9.38 -3.61 -4.80
N HIS A 128 -9.29 -4.50 -3.80
CA HIS A 128 -8.48 -4.26 -2.62
C HIS A 128 -6.99 -4.08 -2.98
N SER A 129 -6.45 -5.00 -3.80
CA SER A 129 -5.07 -4.92 -4.27
C SER A 129 -4.79 -3.63 -5.03
N THR A 130 -5.72 -3.20 -5.89
CA THR A 130 -5.61 -1.97 -6.67
C THR A 130 -5.54 -0.74 -5.76
N CYS A 131 -6.41 -0.65 -4.75
CA CYS A 131 -6.39 0.48 -3.81
C CYS A 131 -5.05 0.59 -3.07
N TYR A 132 -4.52 -0.54 -2.56
CA TYR A 132 -3.22 -0.54 -1.89
C TYR A 132 -2.05 -0.25 -2.84
N ALA A 133 -2.08 -0.79 -4.04
CA ALA A 133 -1.07 -0.49 -5.06
C ALA A 133 -1.08 1.01 -5.44
N PHE A 134 -2.26 1.62 -5.51
CA PHE A 134 -2.40 3.04 -5.79
C PHE A 134 -1.77 3.90 -4.69
N VAL A 135 -2.07 3.62 -3.41
CA VAL A 135 -1.45 4.31 -2.27
C VAL A 135 0.07 4.08 -2.26
N ALA A 136 0.52 2.84 -2.48
CA ALA A 136 1.95 2.53 -2.56
C ALA A 136 2.67 3.31 -3.67
N TYR A 137 2.03 3.44 -4.84
CA TYR A 137 2.57 4.24 -5.94
C TYR A 137 2.63 5.72 -5.59
N GLN A 138 1.57 6.28 -4.99
CA GLN A 138 1.54 7.68 -4.56
C GLN A 138 2.65 7.98 -3.54
N THR A 139 2.82 7.13 -2.53
CA THR A 139 3.86 7.33 -1.51
C THR A 139 5.26 7.21 -2.12
N ALA A 140 5.48 6.27 -3.04
CA ALA A 140 6.74 6.14 -3.76
C ALA A 140 7.02 7.36 -4.65
N TYR A 141 6.00 7.88 -5.34
CA TYR A 141 6.10 9.09 -6.15
C TYR A 141 6.48 10.31 -5.32
N LEU A 142 5.78 10.52 -4.19
CA LEU A 142 6.08 11.63 -3.29
C LEU A 142 7.49 11.51 -2.70
N LYS A 143 7.90 10.32 -2.29
CA LYS A 143 9.26 10.08 -1.79
C LYS A 143 10.33 10.38 -2.84
N ALA A 144 10.06 10.09 -4.12
CA ALA A 144 11.02 10.31 -5.21
C ALA A 144 11.10 11.77 -5.67
N HIS A 145 9.97 12.48 -5.71
CA HIS A 145 9.89 13.82 -6.30
C HIS A 145 9.83 14.96 -5.27
N TYR A 146 9.36 14.67 -4.05
CA TYR A 146 9.21 15.61 -2.94
C TYR A 146 9.75 15.00 -1.64
N PRO A 147 11.05 14.58 -1.65
CA PRO A 147 11.58 13.76 -0.56
C PRO A 147 11.59 14.48 0.80
N ALA A 148 11.88 15.77 0.85
CA ALA A 148 11.91 16.53 2.10
C ALA A 148 10.52 16.65 2.71
N GLU A 149 9.52 17.02 1.93
CA GLU A 149 8.12 17.16 2.34
C GLU A 149 7.54 15.81 2.76
N TYR A 150 7.84 14.75 2.00
CA TYR A 150 7.39 13.39 2.32
C TYR A 150 7.96 12.91 3.66
N MET A 151 9.25 13.13 3.90
CA MET A 151 9.90 12.75 5.16
C MET A 151 9.41 13.61 6.34
N ALA A 152 9.21 14.91 6.14
CA ALA A 152 8.65 15.80 7.15
C ALA A 152 7.22 15.37 7.55
N ALA A 153 6.39 14.96 6.60
CA ALA A 153 5.05 14.44 6.87
C ALA A 153 5.08 13.12 7.67
N ASN A 154 5.98 12.19 7.31
CA ASN A 154 6.14 10.93 8.05
C ASN A 154 6.63 11.19 9.49
N LEU A 155 7.64 12.03 9.67
CA LEU A 155 8.14 12.40 10.99
C LEU A 155 7.04 13.05 11.85
N THR A 156 6.19 13.88 11.23
CA THR A 156 5.05 14.53 11.90
C THR A 156 4.03 13.50 12.39
N ASN A 157 3.68 12.52 11.57
CA ASN A 157 2.73 11.48 11.96
C ASN A 157 3.21 10.59 13.12
N GLU A 158 4.51 10.52 13.31
CA GLU A 158 5.12 9.66 14.33
C GLU A 158 5.65 10.45 15.55
N LEU A 159 5.22 11.70 15.76
CA LEU A 159 5.66 12.56 16.87
C LEU A 159 5.56 11.91 18.26
N GLY A 160 4.65 10.96 18.45
CA GLY A 160 4.48 10.22 19.69
C GLY A 160 5.37 8.97 19.83
N ASP A 161 6.11 8.56 18.79
CA ASP A 161 6.90 7.33 18.77
C ASP A 161 8.38 7.60 18.43
N ILE A 162 9.19 7.74 19.46
CA ILE A 162 10.61 8.07 19.31
C ILE A 162 11.39 7.02 18.50
N LYS A 163 10.99 5.74 18.54
CA LYS A 163 11.68 4.69 17.78
C LYS A 163 11.44 4.88 16.28
N LYS A 164 10.23 5.20 15.90
CA LYS A 164 9.88 5.48 14.50
C LYS A 164 10.51 6.78 14.03
N ILE A 165 10.47 7.84 14.84
CA ILE A 165 11.18 9.11 14.54
C ILE A 165 12.65 8.82 14.25
N THR A 166 13.33 8.05 15.10
CA THR A 166 14.75 7.69 14.91
C THR A 166 14.96 6.97 13.57
N ALA A 167 14.13 5.97 13.27
CA ALA A 167 14.23 5.23 12.02
C ALA A 167 14.00 6.13 10.77
N PHE A 168 13.01 7.01 10.82
CA PHE A 168 12.79 7.98 9.74
C PHE A 168 13.89 9.03 9.62
N MET A 169 14.50 9.46 10.72
CA MET A 169 15.65 10.34 10.67
C MET A 169 16.88 9.67 10.04
N GLU A 170 17.12 8.39 10.32
CA GLU A 170 18.18 7.62 9.68
C GLU A 170 17.91 7.47 8.16
N GLU A 171 16.70 7.17 7.77
CA GLU A 171 16.31 7.10 6.35
C GLU A 171 16.49 8.45 5.68
N THR A 172 16.10 9.55 6.32
CA THR A 172 16.27 10.90 5.82
C THR A 172 17.73 11.22 5.54
N ARG A 173 18.64 10.83 6.44
CA ARG A 173 20.09 10.98 6.24
C ARG A 173 20.63 10.16 5.08
N ARG A 174 20.15 8.90 4.93
CA ARG A 174 20.51 8.05 3.77
C ARG A 174 20.09 8.65 2.44
N MET A 175 18.98 9.39 2.43
CA MET A 175 18.50 10.14 1.26
C MET A 175 19.29 11.44 1.00
N GLY A 176 20.28 11.78 1.83
CA GLY A 176 21.06 13.00 1.70
C GLY A 176 20.34 14.29 2.13
N LEU A 177 19.24 14.16 2.87
CA LEU A 177 18.47 15.29 3.37
C LEU A 177 18.97 15.74 4.74
N SER A 178 18.98 17.07 4.95
CA SER A 178 19.33 17.67 6.24
C SER A 178 18.11 17.77 7.14
N VAL A 179 18.24 17.30 8.38
CA VAL A 179 17.26 17.56 9.45
C VAL A 179 17.91 18.47 10.47
N LEU A 180 17.35 19.67 10.60
CA LEU A 180 17.80 20.70 11.54
C LEU A 180 17.10 20.51 12.89
N GLY A 181 17.79 20.85 13.98
CA GLY A 181 17.23 20.81 15.33
C GLY A 181 16.04 21.76 15.52
N PRO A 182 15.34 21.67 16.67
CA PRO A 182 14.28 22.63 16.98
C PRO A 182 14.86 24.05 17.15
N ASP A 183 14.10 25.05 16.72
CA ASP A 183 14.46 26.45 16.76
C ASP A 183 13.22 27.31 17.09
N VAL A 184 13.25 28.12 18.12
CA VAL A 184 12.09 28.92 18.53
C VAL A 184 11.68 29.97 17.51
N ASN A 185 12.60 30.35 16.62
CA ASN A 185 12.37 31.36 15.59
C ASN A 185 11.93 30.79 14.27
N GLU A 186 12.19 29.49 14.01
CA GLU A 186 11.92 28.88 12.71
C GLU A 186 10.93 27.71 12.81
N SER A 187 11.02 26.89 13.87
CA SER A 187 10.16 25.73 14.00
C SER A 187 8.69 26.09 14.15
N ILE A 188 7.85 25.31 13.52
CA ILE A 188 6.42 25.27 13.78
C ILE A 188 6.08 24.08 14.69
N ARG A 189 4.82 23.81 14.94
CA ARG A 189 4.37 22.69 15.77
C ARG A 189 4.86 21.33 15.24
N THR A 190 4.78 21.14 13.95
CA THR A 190 5.13 19.89 13.26
C THR A 190 6.47 20.01 12.53
N PHE A 191 7.00 18.89 12.04
CA PHE A 191 8.12 18.94 11.10
C PHE A 191 7.69 19.68 9.82
N ASN A 192 8.55 20.52 9.31
CA ASN A 192 8.30 21.28 8.09
C ASN A 192 9.58 21.44 7.26
N VAL A 193 9.42 21.83 6.01
CA VAL A 193 10.54 22.10 5.10
C VAL A 193 10.74 23.61 5.03
N ASN A 194 11.96 24.08 5.28
CA ASN A 194 12.30 25.48 5.20
C ASN A 194 12.58 25.92 3.74
N LYS A 195 12.82 27.21 3.54
CA LYS A 195 13.07 27.80 2.21
C LYS A 195 14.32 27.24 1.51
N GLN A 196 15.23 26.64 2.26
CA GLN A 196 16.45 26.00 1.76
C GLN A 196 16.26 24.51 1.44
N GLY A 197 15.03 23.98 1.56
CA GLY A 197 14.72 22.57 1.30
C GLY A 197 15.15 21.63 2.43
N GLN A 198 15.49 22.17 3.62
CA GLN A 198 15.89 21.38 4.77
C GLN A 198 14.70 21.11 5.69
N ILE A 199 14.67 19.94 6.31
CA ILE A 199 13.62 19.60 7.27
C ILE A 199 13.94 20.23 8.62
N ARG A 200 13.02 21.02 9.15
CA ARG A 200 13.11 21.59 10.50
C ARG A 200 12.32 20.75 11.48
N PHE A 201 12.93 20.44 12.64
CA PHE A 201 12.30 19.70 13.71
C PHE A 201 11.12 20.48 14.31
N GLY A 202 9.95 19.84 14.45
CA GLY A 202 8.76 20.45 15.03
C GLY A 202 8.83 20.58 16.55
N LEU A 203 8.38 21.70 17.10
CA LEU A 203 8.43 21.96 18.55
C LEU A 203 7.64 20.93 19.36
N ALA A 204 6.55 20.36 18.82
CA ALA A 204 5.78 19.32 19.51
C ALA A 204 6.55 17.97 19.65
N GLY A 205 7.64 17.79 18.93
CA GLY A 205 8.54 16.63 19.09
C GLY A 205 9.57 16.81 20.21
N VAL A 206 9.67 17.98 20.81
CA VAL A 206 10.60 18.26 21.91
C VAL A 206 10.02 17.70 23.21
N LYS A 207 10.79 16.83 23.87
CA LYS A 207 10.36 16.21 25.12
C LYS A 207 10.13 17.25 26.20
N GLY A 208 8.90 17.35 26.69
CA GLY A 208 8.52 18.29 27.73
C GLY A 208 7.85 19.58 27.22
N ALA A 209 7.88 19.83 25.90
CA ALA A 209 7.10 20.88 25.27
C ALA A 209 5.66 20.41 25.04
N GLY A 210 4.73 20.85 25.88
CA GLY A 210 3.29 20.60 25.69
C GLY A 210 2.70 21.52 24.60
N ASP A 211 1.56 21.13 24.02
CA ASP A 211 0.91 21.88 22.94
C ASP A 211 0.67 23.35 23.29
N ALA A 212 0.20 23.66 24.50
CA ALA A 212 -0.03 25.04 24.95
C ALA A 212 1.26 25.88 25.02
N ALA A 213 2.41 25.25 25.35
CA ALA A 213 3.70 25.94 25.34
C ALA A 213 4.16 26.22 23.90
N VAL A 214 4.01 25.24 23.02
CA VAL A 214 4.35 25.35 21.60
C VAL A 214 3.53 26.46 20.93
N GLU A 215 2.22 26.47 21.14
CA GLU A 215 1.31 27.52 20.63
C GLU A 215 1.71 28.89 21.13
N SER A 216 1.95 29.03 22.43
CA SER A 216 2.36 30.30 23.02
C SER A 216 3.67 30.86 22.44
N ILE A 217 4.64 29.98 22.15
CA ILE A 217 5.92 30.38 21.53
C ILE A 217 5.69 30.86 20.10
N ILE A 218 4.89 30.14 19.32
CA ILE A 218 4.65 30.45 17.91
C ILE A 218 3.82 31.72 17.77
N GLU A 219 2.72 31.87 18.53
CA GLU A 219 1.85 33.07 18.51
C GLU A 219 2.59 34.31 18.88
N GLU A 220 3.41 34.26 19.94
CA GLU A 220 4.19 35.40 20.39
C GLU A 220 5.21 35.83 19.32
N ARG A 221 5.89 34.88 18.69
CA ARG A 221 6.83 35.15 17.59
C ARG A 221 6.12 35.75 16.37
N GLU A 222 4.97 35.23 15.99
CA GLU A 222 4.22 35.72 14.82
C GLU A 222 3.70 37.15 15.04
N LYS A 223 3.31 37.45 16.28
CA LYS A 223 2.75 38.77 16.66
C LYS A 223 3.83 39.84 16.80
N ASN A 224 4.94 39.54 17.47
CA ASN A 224 5.93 40.52 17.92
C ASN A 224 7.31 40.32 17.27
N GLY A 225 7.44 39.42 16.29
CA GLY A 225 8.69 39.14 15.56
C GLY A 225 9.59 38.14 16.27
N PRO A 226 10.70 37.74 15.62
CA PRO A 226 11.62 36.73 16.13
C PRO A 226 12.20 37.14 17.51
N TYR A 227 12.52 36.11 18.28
CA TYR A 227 13.23 36.27 19.56
C TYR A 227 14.71 36.60 19.28
N ARG A 228 15.24 37.60 19.98
CA ARG A 228 16.62 38.05 19.77
C ARG A 228 17.64 37.23 20.53
N ASP A 229 17.27 36.84 21.75
CA ASP A 229 18.09 36.05 22.67
C ASP A 229 17.23 35.37 23.75
N ILE A 230 17.85 34.62 24.65
CA ILE A 230 17.15 33.91 25.71
C ILE A 230 16.43 34.85 26.69
N PHE A 231 16.94 36.05 26.94
CA PHE A 231 16.32 37.00 27.85
C PHE A 231 15.07 37.62 27.22
N ASP A 232 15.13 37.97 25.93
CA ASP A 232 13.99 38.43 25.15
C ASP A 232 12.91 37.33 25.10
N PHE A 233 13.31 36.07 24.88
CA PHE A 233 12.42 34.92 24.89
C PHE A 233 11.67 34.79 26.23
N ILE A 234 12.38 34.71 27.35
CA ILE A 234 11.79 34.52 28.68
C ILE A 234 10.89 35.70 29.07
N THR A 235 11.21 36.93 28.64
CA THR A 235 10.42 38.12 28.94
C THR A 235 9.10 38.14 28.20
N ARG A 236 9.05 37.57 27.00
CA ARG A 236 7.90 37.61 26.07
C ARG A 236 6.94 36.46 26.22
N VAL A 237 7.45 35.23 26.48
CA VAL A 237 6.61 34.06 26.57
C VAL A 237 5.79 33.99 27.87
N ASN A 238 4.67 33.28 27.83
CA ASN A 238 3.88 33.01 29.03
C ASN A 238 4.55 31.93 29.90
N LEU A 239 5.21 32.31 30.97
CA LEU A 239 5.96 31.43 31.88
C LEU A 239 5.08 30.40 32.64
N ARG A 240 3.76 30.54 32.61
CA ARG A 240 2.84 29.49 33.13
C ARG A 240 2.75 28.30 32.21
N THR A 241 2.87 28.51 30.91
CA THR A 241 2.84 27.47 29.88
C THR A 241 4.25 27.03 29.46
N VAL A 242 5.15 28.01 29.26
CA VAL A 242 6.57 27.78 28.91
C VAL A 242 7.39 27.85 30.20
N ASN A 243 7.41 26.77 30.94
CA ASN A 243 8.10 26.66 32.21
C ASN A 243 9.53 26.10 32.07
N LYS A 244 10.29 26.05 33.19
CA LYS A 244 11.67 25.54 33.21
C LYS A 244 11.86 24.15 32.61
N LYS A 245 10.83 23.29 32.60
CA LYS A 245 10.90 21.94 32.01
C LYS A 245 10.79 22.00 30.51
N THR A 246 10.15 23.02 29.95
CA THR A 246 10.00 23.26 28.52
C THR A 246 11.26 23.88 27.92
N LEU A 247 11.94 24.72 28.70
CA LEU A 247 13.23 25.33 28.33
C LEU A 247 14.38 24.30 28.40
#